data_ed2281b370316c361f5c7f9ca5fd620c
#
_entry.id   ed2281b370316c361f5c7f9ca5fd620c
#
_cell.length_a   1.000
_cell.length_b   1.000
_cell.length_c   1.000
_cell.angle_alpha   90.00
_cell.angle_beta   90.00
_cell.angle_gamma   90.00
#
_symmetry.space_group_name_H-M   'P 1'
#
loop_
_entity.id
_entity.type
_entity.pdbx_description
1 polymer ?
#
loop_
_entity_poly.entity_id
_entity_poly.type
_entity_poly.pdbx_seq_one_letter_code
_entity_poly.pdbx_strand_id
1 'polypeptide(L)'
;KKSQQMFSDLNRHAIRPATSIAKLYDHRDPVAEIIRKVVYETEVFKGVVEMERSTISERSSKLFPFSGIYSASKYLINLNEKKKIDKIVSLVSLFWETVGEQFDKWRGVRIGNLPASEIRRDYINTHVVILQAIGMAGRDLIKKYPHTHNWKSKLKNLKNIDWLKSSRVWNQRVIVNGRVVKNTGSIILASNVIKKALGVPLSTNDKAVESKIKKNGK
;
A
#
# COMPACT_ATOMS: atom_id res chain seq x y z
N LYS A 1 -28.27 7.27 -37.95
CA LYS A 1 -28.23 5.82 -37.67
C LYS A 1 -26.78 5.27 -37.65
N LYS A 2 -25.90 5.59 -38.62
CA LYS A 2 -24.50 5.08 -38.64
C LYS A 2 -23.65 5.53 -37.41
N SER A 3 -23.78 6.79 -36.98
CA SER A 3 -23.02 7.33 -35.84
C SER A 3 -23.46 6.70 -34.49
N GLN A 4 -24.74 6.39 -34.32
CA GLN A 4 -25.26 5.71 -33.16
C GLN A 4 -24.80 4.24 -33.07
N GLN A 5 -24.73 3.59 -34.25
CA GLN A 5 -24.22 2.22 -34.34
C GLN A 5 -22.71 2.17 -34.01
N MET A 6 -21.92 3.10 -34.58
CA MET A 6 -20.48 3.21 -34.31
C MET A 6 -20.20 3.52 -32.82
N PHE A 7 -21.03 4.37 -32.20
CA PHE A 7 -20.94 4.66 -30.76
C PHE A 7 -21.29 3.42 -29.91
N SER A 8 -22.33 2.66 -30.34
CA SER A 8 -22.73 1.40 -29.68
C SER A 8 -21.64 0.33 -29.81
N ASP A 9 -21.02 0.20 -30.98
CA ASP A 9 -19.97 -0.78 -31.25
C ASP A 9 -18.67 -0.44 -30.53
N LEU A 10 -18.27 0.83 -30.45
CA LEU A 10 -17.15 1.31 -29.65
C LEU A 10 -17.37 1.02 -28.16
N ASN A 11 -18.58 1.22 -27.64
CA ASN A 11 -18.88 0.95 -26.24
C ASN A 11 -19.02 -0.55 -25.91
N ARG A 12 -19.45 -1.39 -26.85
CA ARG A 12 -19.52 -2.85 -26.68
C ARG A 12 -18.15 -3.50 -26.49
N HIS A 13 -17.11 -2.92 -27.07
CA HIS A 13 -15.74 -3.40 -27.02
C HIS A 13 -14.83 -2.54 -26.15
N ALA A 14 -15.39 -1.61 -25.38
CA ALA A 14 -14.63 -0.78 -24.45
C ALA A 14 -14.03 -1.65 -23.34
N ILE A 15 -12.79 -2.09 -23.53
CA ILE A 15 -12.00 -2.73 -22.49
C ILE A 15 -11.72 -1.66 -21.42
N ARG A 16 -12.24 -1.87 -20.21
CA ARG A 16 -11.96 -0.97 -19.08
C ARG A 16 -10.45 -0.97 -18.82
N PRO A 17 -9.79 0.19 -18.84
CA PRO A 17 -8.37 0.27 -18.50
C PRO A 17 -8.08 -0.37 -17.14
N ALA A 18 -6.91 -0.99 -16.99
CA ALA A 18 -6.46 -1.48 -15.70
C ALA A 18 -6.49 -0.34 -14.66
N THR A 19 -6.80 -0.67 -13.40
CA THR A 19 -6.92 0.34 -12.33
C THR A 19 -5.64 1.19 -12.20
N SER A 20 -4.46 0.62 -12.46
CA SER A 20 -3.21 1.38 -12.46
C SER A 20 -3.18 2.42 -13.57
N ILE A 21 -3.55 2.06 -14.80
CA ILE A 21 -3.62 2.99 -15.94
C ILE A 21 -4.65 4.09 -15.66
N ALA A 22 -5.85 3.72 -15.22
CA ALA A 22 -6.91 4.68 -14.91
C ALA A 22 -6.45 5.72 -13.88
N LYS A 23 -5.70 5.30 -12.85
CA LYS A 23 -5.14 6.20 -11.83
C LYS A 23 -3.92 6.97 -12.33
N LEU A 24 -3.07 6.36 -13.14
CA LEU A 24 -1.87 6.99 -13.68
C LEU A 24 -2.19 8.18 -14.60
N TYR A 25 -3.24 8.05 -15.41
CA TYR A 25 -3.63 9.06 -16.42
C TYR A 25 -4.81 9.93 -15.99
N ASP A 26 -5.31 9.79 -14.76
CA ASP A 26 -6.37 10.68 -14.26
C ASP A 26 -5.78 12.02 -13.82
N HIS A 27 -5.73 12.95 -14.74
CA HIS A 27 -5.26 14.34 -14.50
C HIS A 27 -6.23 15.17 -13.64
N ARG A 28 -7.44 14.68 -13.37
CA ARG A 28 -8.43 15.35 -12.53
C ARG A 28 -8.31 14.96 -11.06
N ASP A 29 -7.60 13.87 -10.78
CA ASP A 29 -7.38 13.39 -9.42
C ASP A 29 -6.09 13.99 -8.85
N PRO A 30 -6.16 14.99 -7.95
CA PRO A 30 -4.97 15.62 -7.36
C PRO A 30 -4.15 14.62 -6.53
N VAL A 31 -4.78 13.57 -6.00
CA VAL A 31 -4.07 12.49 -5.30
C VAL A 31 -3.22 11.71 -6.29
N ALA A 32 -3.74 11.43 -7.49
CA ALA A 32 -2.98 10.72 -8.52
C ALA A 32 -1.73 11.52 -8.94
N GLU A 33 -1.84 12.85 -9.08
CA GLU A 33 -0.70 13.71 -9.37
C GLU A 33 0.37 13.64 -8.28
N ILE A 34 -0.05 13.78 -7.01
CA ILE A 34 0.86 13.67 -5.86
C ILE A 34 1.58 12.32 -5.87
N ILE A 35 0.85 11.20 -6.06
CA ILE A 35 1.44 9.87 -5.99
C ILE A 35 2.34 9.58 -7.20
N ARG A 36 2.05 10.12 -8.38
CA ARG A 36 2.99 10.06 -9.51
C ARG A 36 4.33 10.69 -9.12
N LYS A 37 4.33 11.92 -8.59
CA LYS A 37 5.55 12.59 -8.12
C LYS A 37 6.27 11.74 -7.07
N VAL A 38 5.56 11.25 -6.06
CA VAL A 38 6.12 10.38 -5.02
C VAL A 38 6.81 9.16 -5.63
N VAL A 39 6.16 8.44 -6.56
CA VAL A 39 6.73 7.22 -7.16
C VAL A 39 7.97 7.53 -8.01
N TYR A 40 7.98 8.65 -8.73
CA TYR A 40 9.13 9.03 -9.56
C TYR A 40 10.31 9.58 -8.74
N GLU A 41 10.04 10.33 -7.67
CA GLU A 41 11.06 11.01 -6.89
C GLU A 41 11.64 10.15 -5.74
N THR A 42 10.85 9.18 -5.24
CA THR A 42 11.19 8.40 -4.06
C THR A 42 12.07 7.19 -4.42
N GLU A 43 13.24 7.11 -3.81
CA GLU A 43 14.25 6.09 -4.13
C GLU A 43 13.72 4.65 -3.94
N VAL A 44 12.93 4.41 -2.87
CA VAL A 44 12.38 3.08 -2.57
C VAL A 44 11.53 2.50 -3.70
N PHE A 45 10.95 3.34 -4.57
CA PHE A 45 10.08 2.93 -5.66
C PHE A 45 10.78 2.83 -7.01
N LYS A 46 12.01 3.33 -7.14
CA LYS A 46 12.73 3.33 -8.42
C LYS A 46 12.89 1.92 -8.98
N GLY A 47 12.44 1.73 -10.20
CA GLY A 47 12.60 0.49 -10.95
C GLY A 47 11.72 -0.69 -10.47
N VAL A 48 11.03 -0.60 -9.33
CA VAL A 48 10.28 -1.71 -8.74
C VAL A 48 8.76 -1.55 -8.76
N VAL A 49 8.25 -0.51 -9.41
CA VAL A 49 6.80 -0.25 -9.55
C VAL A 49 6.31 -0.67 -10.93
N GLU A 50 5.21 -1.43 -10.97
CA GLU A 50 4.44 -1.72 -12.17
C GLU A 50 3.42 -0.59 -12.37
N MET A 51 3.63 0.19 -13.42
CA MET A 51 2.88 1.43 -13.66
C MET A 51 1.53 1.18 -14.35
N GLU A 52 1.47 0.20 -15.24
CA GLU A 52 0.33 0.01 -16.13
C GLU A 52 -0.63 -1.06 -15.64
N ARG A 53 -0.12 -2.15 -15.05
CA ARG A 53 -0.93 -3.30 -14.64
C ARG A 53 -1.30 -3.23 -13.17
N SER A 54 -2.55 -3.60 -12.86
CA SER A 54 -3.02 -3.69 -11.47
C SER A 54 -2.55 -4.98 -10.78
N THR A 55 -2.18 -5.98 -11.57
CA THR A 55 -1.62 -7.26 -11.11
C THR A 55 -0.22 -7.41 -11.68
N ILE A 56 0.68 -7.96 -10.88
CA ILE A 56 2.07 -8.18 -11.26
C ILE A 56 2.22 -9.65 -11.65
N SER A 57 2.74 -9.93 -12.85
CA SER A 57 3.01 -11.30 -13.27
C SER A 57 4.13 -11.92 -12.41
N GLU A 58 4.12 -13.25 -12.28
CA GLU A 58 5.11 -13.95 -11.47
C GLU A 58 6.56 -13.66 -11.90
N ARG A 59 6.81 -13.57 -13.21
CA ARG A 59 8.14 -13.30 -13.78
C ARG A 59 8.57 -11.83 -13.75
N SER A 60 7.69 -10.92 -13.30
CA SER A 60 8.01 -9.49 -13.29
C SER A 60 9.09 -9.16 -12.25
N SER A 61 10.00 -8.26 -12.60
CA SER A 61 10.98 -7.65 -11.69
C SER A 61 10.38 -6.59 -10.75
N LYS A 62 9.06 -6.32 -10.85
CA LYS A 62 8.38 -5.30 -10.05
C LYS A 62 7.89 -5.88 -8.72
N LEU A 63 7.89 -5.05 -7.67
CA LEU A 63 7.37 -5.40 -6.35
C LEU A 63 5.93 -4.93 -6.15
N PHE A 64 5.59 -3.75 -6.65
CA PHE A 64 4.36 -3.06 -6.32
C PHE A 64 3.61 -2.61 -7.57
N PRO A 65 2.29 -2.78 -7.65
CA PRO A 65 1.50 -2.08 -8.66
C PRO A 65 1.29 -0.62 -8.24
N PHE A 66 1.33 0.31 -9.18
CA PHE A 66 1.07 1.74 -8.93
C PHE A 66 -0.25 1.96 -8.18
N SER A 67 -1.33 1.26 -8.58
CA SER A 67 -2.63 1.32 -7.90
C SER A 67 -2.56 0.91 -6.42
N GLY A 68 -1.63 0.04 -6.06
CA GLY A 68 -1.39 -0.36 -4.67
C GLY A 68 -0.75 0.77 -3.85
N ILE A 69 0.30 1.40 -4.39
CA ILE A 69 0.96 2.56 -3.76
C ILE A 69 -0.03 3.73 -3.66
N TYR A 70 -0.80 4.01 -4.73
CA TYR A 70 -1.86 5.02 -4.73
C TYR A 70 -2.84 4.79 -3.58
N SER A 71 -3.40 3.59 -3.47
CA SER A 71 -4.40 3.27 -2.45
C SER A 71 -3.84 3.35 -1.02
N ALA A 72 -2.58 2.97 -0.85
CA ALA A 72 -1.89 3.05 0.43
C ALA A 72 -1.57 4.49 0.83
N SER A 73 -1.00 5.26 -0.09
CA SER A 73 -0.59 6.65 0.16
C SER A 73 -1.78 7.60 0.37
N LYS A 74 -2.94 7.26 -0.18
CA LYS A 74 -4.18 8.03 0.04
C LYS A 74 -4.52 8.21 1.52
N TYR A 75 -4.17 7.26 2.38
CA TYR A 75 -4.37 7.40 3.84
C TYR A 75 -3.52 8.51 4.46
N LEU A 76 -2.36 8.83 3.87
CA LEU A 76 -1.42 9.85 4.37
C LEU A 76 -1.77 11.26 3.89
N ILE A 77 -2.60 11.36 2.84
CA ILE A 77 -2.94 12.62 2.18
C ILE A 77 -4.21 13.19 2.78
N ASN A 78 -4.11 14.38 3.37
CA ASN A 78 -5.26 15.16 3.80
C ASN A 78 -5.41 16.39 2.92
N LEU A 79 -6.30 16.31 1.93
CA LEU A 79 -6.55 17.40 0.98
C LEU A 79 -7.34 18.58 1.58
N ASN A 80 -7.93 18.40 2.77
CA ASN A 80 -8.65 19.48 3.46
C ASN A 80 -7.70 20.48 4.14
N GLU A 81 -6.43 20.13 4.31
CA GLU A 81 -5.42 21.07 4.76
C GLU A 81 -4.94 21.90 3.57
N LYS A 82 -4.91 23.23 3.69
CA LYS A 82 -4.35 24.18 2.70
C LYS A 82 -2.83 24.05 2.55
N LYS A 83 -2.31 22.82 2.57
CA LYS A 83 -0.89 22.54 2.34
C LYS A 83 -0.62 22.59 0.84
N LYS A 84 0.49 23.25 0.46
CA LYS A 84 1.00 23.18 -0.92
C LYS A 84 1.28 21.72 -1.29
N ILE A 85 0.97 21.32 -2.51
CA ILE A 85 1.17 19.96 -3.04
C ILE A 85 2.58 19.44 -2.73
N ASP A 86 3.60 20.27 -2.91
CA ASP A 86 5.00 19.90 -2.67
C ASP A 86 5.27 19.46 -1.22
N LYS A 87 4.61 20.09 -0.23
CA LYS A 87 4.73 19.67 1.18
C LYS A 87 4.08 18.30 1.42
N ILE A 88 3.00 17.99 0.70
CA ILE A 88 2.34 16.68 0.79
C ILE A 88 3.25 15.63 0.11
N VAL A 89 3.78 15.91 -1.07
CA VAL A 89 4.74 15.04 -1.77
C VAL A 89 5.93 14.73 -0.85
N SER A 90 6.56 15.77 -0.28
CA SER A 90 7.71 15.61 0.62
C SER A 90 7.38 14.73 1.84
N LEU A 91 6.21 14.92 2.46
CA LEU A 91 5.79 14.10 3.60
C LEU A 91 5.59 12.63 3.19
N VAL A 92 4.88 12.38 2.09
CA VAL A 92 4.57 11.02 1.63
C VAL A 92 5.83 10.31 1.14
N SER A 93 6.72 11.00 0.43
CA SER A 93 8.03 10.48 0.01
C SER A 93 8.87 10.11 1.21
N LEU A 94 9.02 11.02 2.19
CA LEU A 94 9.78 10.77 3.41
C LEU A 94 9.22 9.59 4.21
N PHE A 95 7.89 9.45 4.26
CA PHE A 95 7.25 8.31 4.90
C PHE A 95 7.65 6.99 4.23
N TRP A 96 7.51 6.89 2.91
CA TRP A 96 7.83 5.66 2.18
C TRP A 96 9.33 5.35 2.16
N GLU A 97 10.20 6.35 2.10
CA GLU A 97 11.65 6.13 2.27
C GLU A 97 11.95 5.52 3.63
N THR A 98 11.38 6.10 4.70
CA THR A 98 11.59 5.59 6.06
C THR A 98 11.02 4.18 6.24
N VAL A 99 9.89 3.86 5.60
CA VAL A 99 9.33 2.50 5.56
C VAL A 99 10.27 1.57 4.80
N GLY A 100 10.76 1.99 3.62
CA GLY A 100 11.67 1.21 2.79
C GLY A 100 12.98 0.86 3.48
N GLU A 101 13.52 1.77 4.30
CA GLU A 101 14.70 1.52 5.14
C GLU A 101 14.51 0.34 6.12
N GLN A 102 13.27 -0.05 6.41
CA GLN A 102 12.98 -1.15 7.32
C GLN A 102 12.90 -2.50 6.60
N PHE A 103 12.93 -2.51 5.26
CA PHE A 103 12.74 -3.71 4.44
C PHE A 103 13.95 -3.98 3.54
N ASP A 104 14.98 -4.61 4.08
CA ASP A 104 16.21 -4.93 3.33
C ASP A 104 15.92 -5.74 2.04
N LYS A 105 14.87 -6.58 2.05
CA LYS A 105 14.44 -7.34 0.86
C LYS A 105 13.96 -6.44 -0.27
N TRP A 106 13.26 -5.34 0.02
CA TRP A 106 12.84 -4.37 -0.99
C TRP A 106 14.08 -3.70 -1.63
N ARG A 107 15.03 -3.31 -0.79
CA ARG A 107 16.32 -2.78 -1.26
C ARG A 107 17.07 -3.80 -2.11
N GLY A 108 17.15 -5.07 -1.67
CA GLY A 108 17.80 -6.14 -2.43
C GLY A 108 17.22 -6.34 -3.83
N VAL A 109 15.88 -6.26 -3.96
CA VAL A 109 15.24 -6.32 -5.28
C VAL A 109 15.56 -5.08 -6.11
N ARG A 110 15.50 -3.89 -5.52
CA ARG A 110 15.75 -2.63 -6.23
C ARG A 110 17.16 -2.56 -6.84
N ILE A 111 18.16 -3.07 -6.13
CA ILE A 111 19.54 -3.09 -6.61
C ILE A 111 19.89 -4.37 -7.42
N GLY A 112 18.90 -5.21 -7.71
CA GLY A 112 19.08 -6.41 -8.53
C GLY A 112 19.70 -7.62 -7.83
N ASN A 113 19.89 -7.58 -6.52
CA ASN A 113 20.50 -8.66 -5.73
C ASN A 113 19.51 -9.78 -5.36
N LEU A 114 18.21 -9.50 -5.44
CA LEU A 114 17.16 -10.47 -5.11
C LEU A 114 16.06 -10.46 -6.18
N PRO A 115 15.52 -11.62 -6.56
CA PRO A 115 14.42 -11.70 -7.51
C PRO A 115 13.12 -11.25 -6.86
N ALA A 116 12.42 -10.31 -7.52
CA ALA A 116 11.15 -9.77 -7.04
C ALA A 116 10.07 -10.86 -6.87
N SER A 117 10.08 -11.88 -7.74
CA SER A 117 9.14 -13.01 -7.69
C SER A 117 9.21 -13.78 -6.37
N GLU A 118 10.40 -14.06 -5.87
CA GLU A 118 10.60 -14.74 -4.58
C GLU A 118 10.09 -13.87 -3.42
N ILE A 119 10.44 -12.59 -3.43
CA ILE A 119 9.99 -11.69 -2.36
C ILE A 119 8.47 -11.55 -2.35
N ARG A 120 7.82 -11.45 -3.52
CA ARG A 120 6.35 -11.45 -3.61
C ARG A 120 5.72 -12.78 -3.21
N ARG A 121 6.40 -13.91 -3.47
CA ARG A 121 5.92 -15.24 -3.10
C ARG A 121 5.97 -15.45 -1.59
N ASP A 122 7.07 -15.10 -0.95
CA ASP A 122 7.37 -15.50 0.42
C ASP A 122 6.98 -14.44 1.46
N TYR A 123 7.00 -13.15 1.09
CA TYR A 123 6.75 -12.04 2.01
C TYR A 123 5.41 -11.35 1.73
N ILE A 124 4.67 -11.07 2.80
CA ILE A 124 3.36 -10.42 2.69
C ILE A 124 3.46 -8.90 2.53
N ASN A 125 4.56 -8.28 2.94
CA ASN A 125 4.74 -6.82 2.93
C ASN A 125 4.77 -6.19 1.52
N THR A 126 4.84 -6.99 0.46
CA THR A 126 4.70 -6.53 -0.93
C THR A 126 3.25 -6.52 -1.42
N HIS A 127 2.32 -7.13 -0.67
CA HIS A 127 0.92 -7.19 -1.09
C HIS A 127 0.17 -5.88 -0.82
N VAL A 128 -0.73 -5.52 -1.75
CA VAL A 128 -1.51 -4.27 -1.68
C VAL A 128 -2.27 -4.11 -0.37
N VAL A 129 -2.81 -5.19 0.19
CA VAL A 129 -3.50 -5.16 1.49
C VAL A 129 -2.59 -4.68 2.62
N ILE A 130 -1.32 -5.10 2.61
CA ILE A 130 -0.32 -4.67 3.61
C ILE A 130 0.18 -3.26 3.33
N LEU A 131 0.41 -2.88 2.08
CA LEU A 131 0.74 -1.49 1.75
C LEU A 131 -0.34 -0.53 2.27
N GLN A 132 -1.62 -0.88 2.06
CA GLN A 132 -2.74 -0.10 2.60
C GLN A 132 -2.76 -0.08 4.14
N ALA A 133 -2.46 -1.20 4.78
CA ALA A 133 -2.36 -1.28 6.23
C ALA A 133 -1.21 -0.43 6.79
N ILE A 134 -0.05 -0.39 6.11
CA ILE A 134 1.08 0.49 6.44
C ILE A 134 0.66 1.96 6.30
N GLY A 135 -0.01 2.33 5.21
CA GLY A 135 -0.52 3.69 5.01
C GLY A 135 -1.52 4.11 6.09
N MET A 136 -2.47 3.21 6.43
CA MET A 136 -3.46 3.45 7.49
C MET A 136 -2.80 3.62 8.86
N ALA A 137 -1.88 2.73 9.23
CA ALA A 137 -1.13 2.82 10.49
C ALA A 137 -0.23 4.06 10.52
N GLY A 138 0.39 4.41 9.38
CA GLY A 138 1.21 5.60 9.20
C GLY A 138 0.44 6.89 9.42
N ARG A 139 -0.79 6.98 8.89
CA ARG A 139 -1.69 8.11 9.17
C ARG A 139 -1.89 8.30 10.67
N ASP A 140 -2.23 7.23 11.38
CA ASP A 140 -2.54 7.29 12.79
C ASP A 140 -1.28 7.54 13.64
N LEU A 141 -0.13 7.04 13.18
CA LEU A 141 1.18 7.32 13.76
C LEU A 141 1.54 8.80 13.65
N ILE A 142 1.42 9.40 12.45
CA ILE A 142 1.73 10.82 12.21
C ILE A 142 0.78 11.72 13.00
N LYS A 143 -0.50 11.36 13.08
CA LYS A 143 -1.47 12.09 13.93
C LYS A 143 -1.08 12.09 15.40
N LYS A 144 -0.63 10.95 15.91
CA LYS A 144 -0.22 10.82 17.32
C LYS A 144 1.12 11.50 17.59
N TYR A 145 2.03 11.46 16.65
CA TYR A 145 3.39 11.99 16.76
C TYR A 145 3.68 12.95 15.60
N PRO A 146 3.19 14.21 15.64
CA PRO A 146 3.28 15.12 14.49
C PRO A 146 4.71 15.56 14.14
N HIS A 147 5.65 15.47 15.08
CA HIS A 147 7.05 15.80 14.82
C HIS A 147 7.75 14.68 14.05
N THR A 148 8.41 15.04 12.95
CA THR A 148 9.06 14.10 12.01
C THR A 148 9.99 13.10 12.70
N HIS A 149 10.85 13.57 13.59
CA HIS A 149 11.81 12.71 14.31
C HIS A 149 11.07 11.59 15.08
N ASN A 150 9.97 11.91 15.74
CA ASN A 150 9.23 10.98 16.59
C ASN A 150 8.59 9.84 15.79
N TRP A 151 7.84 10.14 14.72
CA TRP A 151 7.21 9.08 13.94
C TRP A 151 8.23 8.27 13.12
N LYS A 152 9.31 8.89 12.62
CA LYS A 152 10.41 8.17 11.95
C LYS A 152 11.05 7.14 12.88
N SER A 153 11.34 7.52 14.13
CA SER A 153 11.95 6.60 15.11
C SER A 153 11.02 5.40 15.39
N LYS A 154 9.71 5.60 15.44
CA LYS A 154 8.73 4.53 15.65
C LYS A 154 8.64 3.58 14.47
N LEU A 155 8.78 4.05 13.22
CA LEU A 155 8.76 3.19 12.03
C LEU A 155 9.86 2.12 12.05
N LYS A 156 10.96 2.32 12.78
CA LYS A 156 12.00 1.30 12.96
C LYS A 156 11.45 -0.01 13.53
N ASN A 157 10.38 0.05 14.29
CA ASN A 157 9.74 -1.14 14.86
C ASN A 157 9.05 -2.04 13.84
N LEU A 158 8.91 -1.61 12.58
CA LEU A 158 8.46 -2.48 11.49
C LEU A 158 9.38 -3.69 11.31
N LYS A 159 10.66 -3.58 11.64
CA LYS A 159 11.63 -4.70 11.61
C LYS A 159 11.28 -5.82 12.57
N ASN A 160 10.52 -5.53 13.64
CA ASN A 160 10.15 -6.50 14.67
C ASN A 160 8.92 -7.34 14.28
N ILE A 161 8.30 -7.07 13.14
CA ILE A 161 7.17 -7.83 12.63
C ILE A 161 7.70 -8.94 11.72
N ASP A 162 7.23 -10.16 11.93
CA ASP A 162 7.50 -11.25 11.01
C ASP A 162 6.64 -11.10 9.75
N TRP A 163 7.29 -10.75 8.64
CA TRP A 163 6.66 -10.47 7.36
C TRP A 163 6.54 -11.68 6.43
N LEU A 164 6.94 -12.87 6.86
CA LEU A 164 6.73 -14.08 6.08
C LEU A 164 5.24 -14.40 5.97
N LYS A 165 4.79 -14.83 4.80
CA LYS A 165 3.39 -15.29 4.62
C LYS A 165 3.05 -16.48 5.51
N SER A 166 4.01 -17.32 5.83
CA SER A 166 3.85 -18.47 6.73
C SER A 166 3.67 -18.06 8.20
N SER A 167 3.93 -16.81 8.55
CA SER A 167 3.81 -16.33 9.93
C SER A 167 2.37 -16.40 10.44
N ARG A 168 2.20 -16.96 11.63
CA ARG A 168 0.90 -17.09 12.29
C ARG A 168 0.20 -15.75 12.56
N VAL A 169 0.96 -14.65 12.62
CA VAL A 169 0.39 -13.33 12.88
C VAL A 169 -0.57 -12.87 11.77
N TRP A 170 -0.41 -13.41 10.55
CA TRP A 170 -1.25 -13.06 9.40
C TRP A 170 -2.45 -13.98 9.21
N ASN A 171 -2.49 -15.14 9.89
CA ASN A 171 -3.62 -16.07 9.80
C ASN A 171 -4.91 -15.43 10.28
N GLN A 172 -6.00 -15.66 9.54
CA GLN A 172 -7.34 -15.11 9.75
C GLN A 172 -7.40 -13.56 9.71
N ARG A 173 -6.27 -12.89 9.47
CA ARG A 173 -6.21 -11.43 9.30
C ARG A 173 -6.19 -11.04 7.83
N VAL A 174 -5.21 -11.54 7.12
CA VAL A 174 -4.99 -11.32 5.68
C VAL A 174 -4.74 -12.61 4.92
N ILE A 175 -4.49 -13.71 5.61
CA ILE A 175 -4.39 -15.05 5.02
C ILE A 175 -5.56 -15.87 5.51
N VAL A 176 -6.43 -16.26 4.59
CA VAL A 176 -7.62 -17.08 4.86
C VAL A 176 -7.58 -18.24 3.87
N ASN A 177 -7.66 -19.47 4.37
CA ASN A 177 -7.55 -20.69 3.56
C ASN A 177 -6.32 -20.70 2.63
N GLY A 178 -5.17 -20.27 3.17
CA GLY A 178 -3.89 -20.22 2.45
C GLY A 178 -3.78 -19.13 1.38
N ARG A 179 -4.78 -18.27 1.22
CA ARG A 179 -4.80 -17.20 0.21
C ARG A 179 -4.81 -15.83 0.86
N VAL A 180 -4.09 -14.89 0.24
CA VAL A 180 -4.12 -13.48 0.66
C VAL A 180 -5.44 -12.86 0.24
N VAL A 181 -6.21 -12.35 1.20
CA VAL A 181 -7.47 -11.66 0.99
C VAL A 181 -7.31 -10.16 1.16
N LYS A 182 -8.01 -9.38 0.32
CA LYS A 182 -8.02 -7.92 0.37
C LYS A 182 -9.44 -7.41 0.48
N ASN A 183 -9.83 -7.06 1.69
CA ASN A 183 -11.07 -6.35 2.00
C ASN A 183 -10.81 -5.35 3.13
N THR A 184 -11.79 -4.51 3.46
CA THR A 184 -11.66 -3.49 4.51
C THR A 184 -11.29 -4.10 5.86
N GLY A 185 -11.88 -5.23 6.23
CA GLY A 185 -11.59 -5.93 7.48
C GLY A 185 -10.12 -6.39 7.54
N SER A 186 -9.62 -7.02 6.47
CA SER A 186 -8.23 -7.47 6.39
C SER A 186 -7.23 -6.31 6.46
N ILE A 187 -7.54 -5.17 5.85
CA ILE A 187 -6.69 -3.97 5.93
C ILE A 187 -6.63 -3.46 7.38
N ILE A 188 -7.77 -3.36 8.07
CA ILE A 188 -7.84 -2.93 9.46
C ILE A 188 -7.06 -3.91 10.35
N LEU A 189 -7.26 -5.21 10.19
CA LEU A 189 -6.60 -6.24 10.98
C LEU A 189 -5.08 -6.23 10.80
N ALA A 190 -4.60 -6.08 9.58
CA ALA A 190 -3.18 -5.91 9.28
C ALA A 190 -2.64 -4.59 9.87
N SER A 191 -3.41 -3.50 9.74
CA SER A 191 -3.06 -2.21 10.35
C SER A 191 -2.97 -2.30 11.88
N ASN A 192 -3.80 -3.12 12.53
CA ASN A 192 -3.76 -3.34 13.97
C ASN A 192 -2.44 -3.99 14.42
N VAL A 193 -1.94 -4.97 13.67
CA VAL A 193 -0.62 -5.57 13.92
C VAL A 193 0.46 -4.50 13.85
N ILE A 194 0.45 -3.69 12.79
CA ILE A 194 1.42 -2.63 12.56
C ILE A 194 1.31 -1.55 13.65
N LYS A 195 0.10 -1.06 13.97
CA LYS A 195 -0.14 -0.07 15.02
C LYS A 195 0.42 -0.52 16.38
N LYS A 196 0.20 -1.78 16.74
CA LYS A 196 0.74 -2.36 17.99
C LYS A 196 2.27 -2.28 18.01
N ALA A 197 2.93 -2.70 16.93
CA ALA A 197 4.39 -2.61 16.80
C ALA A 197 4.92 -1.17 16.89
N LEU A 198 4.17 -0.21 16.29
CA LEU A 198 4.55 1.20 16.30
C LEU A 198 4.18 1.95 17.60
N GLY A 199 3.51 1.29 18.55
CA GLY A 199 3.03 1.92 19.79
C GLY A 199 1.88 2.90 19.57
N VAL A 200 1.07 2.67 18.52
CA VAL A 200 -0.16 3.43 18.23
C VAL A 200 -1.35 2.70 18.85
N PRO A 201 -2.21 3.35 19.66
CA PRO A 201 -3.37 2.72 20.26
C PRO A 201 -4.40 2.36 19.19
N LEU A 202 -5.12 1.26 19.43
CA LEU A 202 -6.23 0.84 18.59
C LEU A 202 -7.47 1.68 18.90
N SER A 203 -8.14 2.19 17.87
CA SER A 203 -9.44 2.85 18.00
C SER A 203 -10.54 1.86 18.41
N THR A 204 -11.71 2.38 18.78
CA THR A 204 -12.89 1.55 19.08
C THR A 204 -13.24 0.62 17.91
N ASN A 205 -13.22 1.14 16.68
CA ASN A 205 -13.48 0.35 15.48
C ASN A 205 -12.40 -0.73 15.27
N ASP A 206 -11.12 -0.41 15.46
CA ASP A 206 -10.02 -1.37 15.36
C ASP A 206 -10.22 -2.55 16.32
N LYS A 207 -10.59 -2.25 17.57
CA LYS A 207 -10.87 -3.24 18.61
C LYS A 207 -12.09 -4.11 18.28
N ALA A 208 -13.15 -3.50 17.74
CA ALA A 208 -14.35 -4.22 17.32
C ALA A 208 -14.06 -5.20 16.17
N VAL A 209 -13.24 -4.81 15.20
CA VAL A 209 -12.82 -5.72 14.11
C VAL A 209 -11.90 -6.82 14.63
N GLU A 210 -10.98 -6.51 15.54
CA GLU A 210 -10.08 -7.47 16.17
C GLU A 210 -10.82 -8.55 16.97
N SER A 211 -11.91 -8.18 17.68
CA SER A 211 -12.68 -9.12 18.49
C SER A 211 -13.42 -10.19 17.67
N LYS A 212 -13.73 -9.91 16.41
CA LYS A 212 -14.40 -10.86 15.51
C LYS A 212 -13.52 -12.07 15.19
N ILE A 213 -12.19 -11.87 15.05
CA ILE A 213 -11.26 -13.00 14.81
C ILE A 213 -11.23 -13.96 16.00
N LYS A 214 -11.21 -13.42 17.23
CA LYS A 214 -11.15 -14.25 18.45
C LYS A 214 -12.38 -15.14 18.62
N LYS A 215 -13.53 -14.73 18.07
CA LYS A 215 -14.77 -15.54 18.10
C LYS A 215 -14.81 -16.63 17.05
N ASN A 216 -14.16 -16.43 15.90
CA ASN A 216 -14.16 -17.39 14.79
C ASN A 216 -13.01 -18.42 14.87
N GLY A 217 -12.12 -18.30 15.84
CA GLY A 217 -10.99 -19.20 16.09
C GLY A 217 -11.19 -20.14 17.30
N LYS A 218 -12.41 -20.20 17.81
CA LYS A 218 -12.90 -21.23 18.74
C LYS A 218 -13.86 -22.12 17.98
#